data_1e75d2afed4ff096cb05f2cb20b0be75
#
_entry.id   1e75d2afed4ff096cb05f2cb20b0be75
#
_cell.length_a   1.000
_cell.length_b   1.000
_cell.length_c   1.000
_cell.angle_alpha   90.00
_cell.angle_beta   90.00
_cell.angle_gamma   90.00
#
_symmetry.space_group_name_H-M   'P 1'
#
loop_
_entity.id
_entity.type
_entity.pdbx_description
1 polymer ?
#
loop_
_entity_poly.entity_id
_entity_poly.type
_entity_poly.pdbx_seq_one_letter_code
_entity_poly.pdbx_strand_id
1 'polypeptide(L)'
;DAVLAPLVVAVPGIRLPGALDPEEALMRTLVGQQISVAAARTVLGRITAELGTDGLFPTAAQLAEHGETVLRGPASRVTTILGAARALASGELVLDVGMPADEFTARLVALPGIGPWTAGYLAMRVLGNPDVLLTSDLVIRQSAGALGLPSSPGALAEHGSRWAPWRSYAGLHLWRSRPTGTIRA
;
A
#
# COMPACT_ATOMS: atom_id res chain seq x y z
N ASP A 1 9.93 -19.20 -12.55
CA ASP A 1 8.53 -19.53 -12.79
C ASP A 1 8.19 -19.30 -14.26
N ALA A 2 7.64 -20.33 -14.92
CA ALA A 2 7.36 -20.29 -16.36
C ALA A 2 6.30 -19.24 -16.75
N VAL A 3 5.35 -18.94 -15.85
CA VAL A 3 4.29 -17.98 -16.11
C VAL A 3 4.80 -16.53 -15.94
N LEU A 4 5.69 -16.30 -14.99
CA LEU A 4 6.27 -14.97 -14.77
C LEU A 4 7.43 -14.65 -15.71
N ALA A 5 8.14 -15.64 -16.26
CA ALA A 5 9.30 -15.43 -17.11
C ALA A 5 9.04 -14.49 -18.31
N PRO A 6 7.94 -14.62 -19.07
CA PRO A 6 7.61 -13.68 -20.15
C PRO A 6 7.40 -12.25 -19.66
N LEU A 7 6.80 -12.06 -18.47
CA LEU A 7 6.58 -10.74 -17.88
C LEU A 7 7.89 -10.08 -17.46
N VAL A 8 8.82 -10.87 -16.93
CA VAL A 8 10.18 -10.40 -16.58
C VAL A 8 10.96 -9.99 -17.82
N VAL A 9 10.89 -10.79 -18.88
CA VAL A 9 11.55 -10.47 -20.17
C VAL A 9 10.95 -9.20 -20.79
N ALA A 10 9.63 -9.04 -20.72
CA ALA A 10 8.96 -7.86 -21.29
C ALA A 10 9.28 -6.54 -20.54
N VAL A 11 9.66 -6.62 -19.26
CA VAL A 11 9.98 -5.44 -18.44
C VAL A 11 11.26 -5.71 -17.64
N PRO A 12 12.40 -5.73 -18.30
CA PRO A 12 13.68 -5.96 -17.62
C PRO A 12 14.00 -4.76 -16.71
N GLY A 13 14.58 -5.07 -15.55
CA GLY A 13 15.01 -4.02 -14.62
C GLY A 13 13.90 -3.29 -13.88
N ILE A 14 12.70 -3.89 -13.75
CA ILE A 14 11.64 -3.35 -12.86
C ILE A 14 12.19 -3.07 -11.46
N ARG A 15 11.78 -1.97 -10.85
CA ARG A 15 12.20 -1.60 -9.49
C ARG A 15 10.99 -1.44 -8.60
N LEU A 16 11.16 -1.76 -7.31
CA LEU A 16 10.19 -1.41 -6.28
C LEU A 16 10.15 0.11 -6.16
N PRO A 17 8.99 0.74 -6.34
CA PRO A 17 8.88 2.17 -6.13
C PRO A 17 8.98 2.46 -4.62
N GLY A 18 9.94 3.28 -4.21
CA GLY A 18 10.14 3.70 -2.84
C GLY A 18 9.11 4.73 -2.36
N ALA A 19 9.23 5.10 -1.09
CA ALA A 19 8.57 6.26 -0.49
C ALA A 19 9.66 7.12 0.19
N LEU A 20 9.58 8.44 0.02
CA LEU A 20 10.54 9.36 0.62
C LEU A 20 10.25 9.58 2.11
N ASP A 21 8.98 9.63 2.46
CA ASP A 21 8.49 9.84 3.81
C ASP A 21 7.56 8.67 4.20
N PRO A 22 7.93 7.91 5.25
CA PRO A 22 7.12 6.78 5.73
C PRO A 22 5.74 7.19 6.26
N GLU A 23 5.64 8.33 6.94
CA GLU A 23 4.40 8.83 7.51
C GLU A 23 3.43 9.27 6.41
N GLU A 24 3.94 10.06 5.44
CA GLU A 24 3.17 10.43 4.26
C GLU A 24 2.71 9.19 3.48
N ALA A 25 3.59 8.19 3.31
CA ALA A 25 3.25 6.94 2.64
C ALA A 25 2.10 6.20 3.33
N LEU A 26 2.10 6.15 4.67
CA LEU A 26 1.00 5.57 5.45
C LEU A 26 -0.29 6.36 5.24
N MET A 27 -0.27 7.68 5.42
CA MET A 27 -1.46 8.52 5.28
C MET A 27 -2.06 8.42 3.87
N ARG A 28 -1.24 8.52 2.83
CA ARG A 28 -1.67 8.36 1.43
C ARG A 28 -2.28 6.98 1.15
N THR A 29 -1.70 5.94 1.74
CA THR A 29 -2.21 4.57 1.61
C THR A 29 -3.59 4.42 2.26
N LEU A 30 -3.78 4.96 3.47
CA LEU A 30 -5.07 4.91 4.18
C LEU A 30 -6.15 5.70 3.44
N VAL A 31 -5.83 6.90 2.94
CA VAL A 31 -6.75 7.71 2.13
C VAL A 31 -7.15 6.98 0.84
N GLY A 32 -6.21 6.28 0.21
CA GLY A 32 -6.42 5.55 -1.03
C GLY A 32 -7.18 4.23 -0.91
N GLN A 33 -7.43 3.73 0.30
CA GLN A 33 -8.13 2.46 0.49
C GLN A 33 -9.55 2.50 -0.09
N GLN A 34 -9.93 1.42 -0.81
CA GLN A 34 -11.27 1.18 -1.33
C GLN A 34 -11.79 2.26 -2.33
N ILE A 35 -10.91 3.03 -2.94
CA ILE A 35 -11.26 3.98 -3.99
C ILE A 35 -10.32 3.80 -5.20
N SER A 36 -10.73 4.34 -6.35
CA SER A 36 -9.88 4.32 -7.54
C SER A 36 -8.64 5.22 -7.38
N VAL A 37 -7.58 4.94 -8.13
CA VAL A 37 -6.37 5.78 -8.14
C VAL A 37 -6.68 7.23 -8.51
N ALA A 38 -7.62 7.44 -9.46
CA ALA A 38 -8.04 8.79 -9.84
C ALA A 38 -8.74 9.52 -8.68
N ALA A 39 -9.67 8.83 -7.99
CA ALA A 39 -10.33 9.39 -6.81
C ALA A 39 -9.34 9.66 -5.67
N ALA A 40 -8.39 8.74 -5.43
CA ALA A 40 -7.35 8.95 -4.44
C ALA A 40 -6.51 10.21 -4.74
N ARG A 41 -6.10 10.41 -5.98
CA ARG A 41 -5.37 11.62 -6.39
C ARG A 41 -6.15 12.90 -6.12
N THR A 42 -7.46 12.92 -6.45
CA THR A 42 -8.32 14.07 -6.18
C THR A 42 -8.43 14.37 -4.68
N VAL A 43 -8.65 13.33 -3.86
CA VAL A 43 -8.77 13.49 -2.40
C VAL A 43 -7.45 13.96 -1.80
N LEU A 44 -6.32 13.34 -2.19
CA LEU A 44 -4.99 13.72 -1.71
C LEU A 44 -4.63 15.16 -2.12
N GLY A 45 -4.93 15.56 -3.37
CA GLY A 45 -4.71 16.94 -3.84
C GLY A 45 -5.50 17.95 -3.02
N ARG A 46 -6.76 17.65 -2.67
CA ARG A 46 -7.57 18.51 -1.80
C ARG A 46 -6.99 18.60 -0.40
N ILE A 47 -6.60 17.48 0.23
CA ILE A 47 -5.98 17.46 1.55
C ILE A 47 -4.71 18.30 1.55
N THR A 48 -3.87 18.17 0.51
CA THR A 48 -2.65 18.97 0.36
C THR A 48 -2.97 20.47 0.22
N ALA A 49 -3.99 20.83 -0.56
CA ALA A 49 -4.37 22.23 -0.76
C ALA A 49 -4.95 22.90 0.51
N GLU A 50 -5.70 22.14 1.32
CA GLU A 50 -6.40 22.65 2.50
C GLU A 50 -5.54 22.63 3.77
N LEU A 51 -4.64 21.64 3.94
CA LEU A 51 -3.83 21.48 5.17
C LEU A 51 -2.33 21.50 4.94
N GLY A 52 -1.87 21.30 3.69
CA GLY A 52 -0.45 21.24 3.38
C GLY A 52 0.20 22.62 3.46
N THR A 53 1.52 22.63 3.57
CA THR A 53 2.35 23.85 3.58
C THR A 53 3.28 23.81 2.37
N ASP A 54 3.36 24.91 1.64
CA ASP A 54 4.21 25.06 0.44
C ASP A 54 4.00 23.97 -0.63
N GLY A 55 2.76 23.48 -0.76
CA GLY A 55 2.41 22.42 -1.72
C GLY A 55 2.83 21.01 -1.28
N LEU A 56 3.40 20.84 -0.10
CA LEU A 56 3.73 19.55 0.50
C LEU A 56 2.48 18.93 1.16
N PHE A 57 2.47 17.62 1.24
CA PHE A 57 1.43 16.89 1.95
C PHE A 57 1.49 17.23 3.45
N PRO A 58 0.34 17.37 4.15
CA PRO A 58 0.34 17.73 5.56
C PRO A 58 1.05 16.69 6.43
N THR A 59 1.72 17.17 7.47
CA THR A 59 2.35 16.33 8.48
C THR A 59 1.32 15.54 9.28
N ALA A 60 1.75 14.49 9.97
CA ALA A 60 0.89 13.73 10.88
C ALA A 60 0.27 14.64 11.96
N ALA A 61 1.01 15.61 12.48
CA ALA A 61 0.50 16.57 13.46
C ALA A 61 -0.63 17.44 12.88
N GLN A 62 -0.46 18.00 11.68
CA GLN A 62 -1.50 18.78 11.01
C GLN A 62 -2.76 17.95 10.73
N LEU A 63 -2.60 16.69 10.31
CA LEU A 63 -3.73 15.77 10.11
C LEU A 63 -4.41 15.39 11.43
N ALA A 64 -3.65 15.19 12.50
CA ALA A 64 -4.20 14.87 13.83
C ALA A 64 -5.05 16.03 14.39
N GLU A 65 -4.62 17.27 14.16
CA GLU A 65 -5.28 18.49 14.66
C GLU A 65 -6.45 18.93 13.78
N HIS A 66 -6.28 18.93 12.46
CA HIS A 66 -7.23 19.55 11.54
C HIS A 66 -7.89 18.57 10.55
N GLY A 67 -7.48 17.29 10.56
CA GLY A 67 -7.95 16.30 9.57
C GLY A 67 -9.45 16.09 9.55
N GLU A 68 -10.16 16.27 10.65
CA GLU A 68 -11.62 16.14 10.73
C GLU A 68 -12.34 17.12 9.79
N THR A 69 -11.75 18.29 9.54
CA THR A 69 -12.37 19.32 8.69
C THR A 69 -12.28 18.99 7.21
N VAL A 70 -11.28 18.20 6.78
CA VAL A 70 -10.97 17.93 5.37
C VAL A 70 -11.22 16.48 4.95
N LEU A 71 -11.07 15.51 5.86
CA LEU A 71 -11.30 14.11 5.55
C LEU A 71 -12.79 13.86 5.29
N ARG A 72 -13.09 13.10 4.25
CA ARG A 72 -14.44 12.73 3.83
C ARG A 72 -14.49 11.24 3.52
N GLY A 73 -15.66 10.65 3.71
CA GLY A 73 -15.93 9.25 3.41
C GLY A 73 -16.48 8.48 4.59
N PRO A 74 -16.42 7.14 4.58
CA PRO A 74 -16.90 6.31 5.68
C PRO A 74 -16.26 6.69 7.02
N ALA A 75 -17.05 6.78 8.09
CA ALA A 75 -16.58 7.19 9.41
C ALA A 75 -15.42 6.31 9.91
N SER A 76 -15.50 5.00 9.69
CA SER A 76 -14.44 4.06 10.07
C SER A 76 -13.08 4.39 9.42
N ARG A 77 -13.06 4.78 8.15
CA ARG A 77 -11.83 5.20 7.45
C ARG A 77 -11.28 6.51 8.02
N VAL A 78 -12.14 7.50 8.24
CA VAL A 78 -11.74 8.77 8.87
C VAL A 78 -11.14 8.51 10.24
N THR A 79 -11.78 7.68 11.07
CA THR A 79 -11.28 7.29 12.39
C THR A 79 -9.91 6.60 12.29
N THR A 80 -9.71 5.69 11.34
CA THR A 80 -8.41 5.03 11.13
C THR A 80 -7.32 6.04 10.75
N ILE A 81 -7.60 6.95 9.81
CA ILE A 81 -6.63 7.97 9.37
C ILE A 81 -6.24 8.88 10.54
N LEU A 82 -7.22 9.39 11.29
CA LEU A 82 -6.98 10.26 12.43
C LEU A 82 -6.26 9.53 13.57
N GLY A 83 -6.61 8.27 13.83
CA GLY A 83 -5.92 7.43 14.81
C GLY A 83 -4.45 7.24 14.47
N ALA A 84 -4.15 6.89 13.22
CA ALA A 84 -2.79 6.74 12.74
C ALA A 84 -2.02 8.07 12.79
N ALA A 85 -2.65 9.20 12.40
CA ALA A 85 -2.04 10.52 12.47
C ALA A 85 -1.69 10.92 13.91
N ARG A 86 -2.58 10.64 14.87
CA ARG A 86 -2.33 10.90 16.30
C ARG A 86 -1.21 10.04 16.85
N ALA A 87 -1.17 8.74 16.49
CA ALA A 87 -0.12 7.82 16.93
C ALA A 87 1.27 8.24 16.41
N LEU A 88 1.35 8.71 15.15
CA LEU A 88 2.58 9.27 14.60
C LEU A 88 2.97 10.59 15.30
N ALA A 89 2.04 11.53 15.44
CA ALA A 89 2.29 12.83 16.05
C ALA A 89 2.72 12.75 17.52
N SER A 90 2.21 11.75 18.25
CA SER A 90 2.60 11.50 19.65
C SER A 90 3.89 10.68 19.81
N GLY A 91 4.40 10.07 18.73
CA GLY A 91 5.55 9.15 18.79
C GLY A 91 5.18 7.73 19.27
N GLU A 92 3.89 7.42 19.47
CA GLU A 92 3.42 6.07 19.77
C GLU A 92 3.71 5.11 18.61
N LEU A 93 3.51 5.59 17.37
CA LEU A 93 3.93 4.90 16.16
C LEU A 93 5.19 5.58 15.60
N VAL A 94 6.26 4.82 15.49
CA VAL A 94 7.49 5.24 14.80
C VAL A 94 7.70 4.32 13.60
N LEU A 95 7.86 4.91 12.42
CA LEU A 95 8.11 4.21 11.15
C LEU A 95 9.55 4.46 10.72
N ASP A 96 10.48 3.66 11.21
CA ASP A 96 11.90 3.76 10.87
C ASP A 96 12.23 2.85 9.68
N VAL A 97 12.90 3.39 8.67
CA VAL A 97 13.35 2.65 7.48
C VAL A 97 14.42 1.60 7.80
N GLY A 98 15.11 1.72 8.94
CA GLY A 98 16.07 0.74 9.44
C GLY A 98 15.46 -0.39 10.28
N MET A 99 14.14 -0.35 10.52
CA MET A 99 13.45 -1.34 11.34
C MET A 99 13.36 -2.70 10.63
N PRO A 100 13.48 -3.85 11.35
CA PRO A 100 13.15 -5.16 10.80
C PRO A 100 11.72 -5.19 10.25
N ALA A 101 11.51 -5.85 9.10
CA ALA A 101 10.24 -5.81 8.40
C ALA A 101 9.08 -6.47 9.17
N ASP A 102 9.35 -7.48 9.98
CA ASP A 102 8.39 -8.13 10.87
C ASP A 102 7.95 -7.19 12.00
N GLU A 103 8.88 -6.47 12.63
CA GLU A 103 8.58 -5.46 13.63
C GLU A 103 7.80 -4.30 13.03
N PHE A 104 8.21 -3.79 11.85
CA PHE A 104 7.53 -2.73 11.13
C PHE A 104 6.07 -3.09 10.83
N THR A 105 5.84 -4.29 10.30
CA THR A 105 4.48 -4.75 9.99
C THR A 105 3.65 -5.01 11.25
N ALA A 106 4.25 -5.56 12.32
CA ALA A 106 3.56 -5.79 13.58
C ALA A 106 3.07 -4.47 14.22
N ARG A 107 3.90 -3.42 14.24
CA ARG A 107 3.52 -2.09 14.75
C ARG A 107 2.35 -1.50 13.96
N LEU A 108 2.36 -1.64 12.64
CA LEU A 108 1.27 -1.15 11.79
C LEU A 108 -0.04 -1.90 12.03
N VAL A 109 0.00 -3.24 12.10
CA VAL A 109 -1.19 -4.06 12.32
C VAL A 109 -1.79 -3.89 13.73
N ALA A 110 -1.01 -3.44 14.70
CA ALA A 110 -1.50 -3.11 16.03
C ALA A 110 -2.47 -1.91 16.03
N LEU A 111 -2.43 -1.06 14.99
CA LEU A 111 -3.34 0.08 14.89
C LEU A 111 -4.72 -0.35 14.36
N PRO A 112 -5.82 0.10 14.98
CA PRO A 112 -7.16 -0.19 14.51
C PRO A 112 -7.39 0.25 13.06
N GLY A 113 -7.91 -0.65 12.23
CA GLY A 113 -8.21 -0.39 10.82
C GLY A 113 -7.04 -0.56 9.86
N ILE A 114 -5.85 -0.92 10.34
CA ILE A 114 -4.70 -1.27 9.51
C ILE A 114 -4.57 -2.80 9.46
N GLY A 115 -4.79 -3.35 8.26
CA GLY A 115 -4.69 -4.78 8.02
C GLY A 115 -3.37 -5.22 7.40
N PRO A 116 -3.16 -6.56 7.26
CA PRO A 116 -1.94 -7.14 6.70
C PRO A 116 -1.59 -6.63 5.30
N TRP A 117 -2.60 -6.30 4.46
CA TRP A 117 -2.38 -5.74 3.13
C TRP A 117 -1.67 -4.37 3.22
N THR A 118 -2.17 -3.47 4.07
CA THR A 118 -1.59 -2.13 4.26
C THR A 118 -0.18 -2.22 4.83
N ALA A 119 0.00 -3.03 5.86
CA ALA A 119 1.31 -3.23 6.50
C ALA A 119 2.34 -3.82 5.52
N GLY A 120 1.97 -4.84 4.75
CA GLY A 120 2.83 -5.44 3.73
C GLY A 120 3.13 -4.48 2.58
N TYR A 121 2.13 -3.71 2.12
CA TYR A 121 2.33 -2.68 1.10
C TYR A 121 3.34 -1.62 1.56
N LEU A 122 3.24 -1.17 2.80
CA LEU A 122 4.19 -0.20 3.36
C LEU A 122 5.58 -0.80 3.58
N ALA A 123 5.69 -2.05 4.03
CA ALA A 123 6.99 -2.72 4.13
C ALA A 123 7.69 -2.79 2.75
N MET A 124 6.93 -3.07 1.70
CA MET A 124 7.45 -3.07 0.33
C MET A 124 7.87 -1.66 -0.11
N ARG A 125 7.08 -0.61 0.22
CA ARG A 125 7.28 0.76 -0.28
C ARG A 125 8.28 1.56 0.53
N VAL A 126 8.29 1.39 1.85
CA VAL A 126 9.11 2.17 2.81
C VAL A 126 10.45 1.47 3.05
N LEU A 127 10.42 0.16 3.35
CA LEU A 127 11.63 -0.60 3.64
C LEU A 127 12.29 -1.16 2.37
N GLY A 128 11.63 -1.08 1.21
CA GLY A 128 12.11 -1.74 -0.01
C GLY A 128 12.12 -3.26 0.10
N ASN A 129 11.29 -3.84 0.98
CA ASN A 129 11.29 -5.28 1.21
C ASN A 129 10.98 -6.05 -0.08
N PRO A 130 11.95 -6.86 -0.60
CA PRO A 130 11.78 -7.56 -1.86
C PRO A 130 10.83 -8.76 -1.78
N ASP A 131 10.47 -9.19 -0.58
CA ASP A 131 9.84 -10.49 -0.34
C ASP A 131 8.46 -10.40 0.32
N VAL A 132 7.61 -9.51 -0.17
CA VAL A 132 6.21 -9.37 0.22
C VAL A 132 5.29 -9.75 -0.94
N LEU A 133 4.33 -10.64 -0.73
CA LEU A 133 3.26 -10.94 -1.69
C LEU A 133 1.91 -10.54 -1.10
N LEU A 134 1.26 -9.54 -1.70
CA LEU A 134 -0.05 -9.04 -1.25
C LEU A 134 -1.18 -9.93 -1.81
N THR A 135 -1.31 -11.12 -1.25
CA THR A 135 -2.22 -12.16 -1.78
C THR A 135 -3.70 -11.80 -1.67
N SER A 136 -4.06 -10.85 -0.82
CA SER A 136 -5.43 -10.31 -0.72
C SER A 136 -5.70 -9.18 -1.71
N ASP A 137 -4.68 -8.66 -2.40
CA ASP A 137 -4.85 -7.60 -3.40
C ASP A 137 -5.71 -8.06 -4.57
N LEU A 138 -6.77 -7.30 -4.87
CA LEU A 138 -7.73 -7.67 -5.91
C LEU A 138 -7.08 -7.73 -7.30
N VAL A 139 -6.23 -6.75 -7.63
CA VAL A 139 -5.59 -6.67 -8.95
C VAL A 139 -4.57 -7.79 -9.12
N ILE A 140 -3.77 -8.07 -8.11
CA ILE A 140 -2.82 -9.21 -8.13
C ILE A 140 -3.59 -10.51 -8.36
N ARG A 141 -4.68 -10.74 -7.65
CA ARG A 141 -5.50 -11.95 -7.79
C ARG A 141 -6.14 -12.08 -9.17
N GLN A 142 -6.69 -10.98 -9.70
CA GLN A 142 -7.27 -10.95 -11.04
C GLN A 142 -6.23 -11.24 -12.12
N SER A 143 -5.06 -10.61 -12.01
CA SER A 143 -3.95 -10.84 -12.94
C SER A 143 -3.41 -12.26 -12.84
N ALA A 144 -3.26 -12.80 -11.62
CA ALA A 144 -2.86 -14.19 -11.42
C ALA A 144 -3.85 -15.16 -12.09
N GLY A 145 -5.15 -14.99 -11.87
CA GLY A 145 -6.18 -15.83 -12.51
C GLY A 145 -6.18 -15.73 -14.03
N ALA A 146 -6.00 -14.53 -14.58
CA ALA A 146 -5.91 -14.34 -16.04
C ALA A 146 -4.69 -15.02 -16.67
N LEU A 147 -3.64 -15.24 -15.89
CA LEU A 147 -2.43 -15.96 -16.29
C LEU A 147 -2.47 -17.46 -15.97
N GLY A 148 -3.61 -17.99 -15.49
CA GLY A 148 -3.75 -19.40 -15.12
C GLY A 148 -3.11 -19.76 -13.78
N LEU A 149 -2.73 -18.77 -12.96
CA LEU A 149 -2.23 -18.96 -11.60
C LEU A 149 -3.40 -19.05 -10.59
N PRO A 150 -3.18 -19.62 -9.41
CA PRO A 150 -4.16 -19.56 -8.33
C PRO A 150 -4.57 -18.12 -8.00
N SER A 151 -5.88 -17.88 -7.78
CA SER A 151 -6.43 -16.54 -7.52
C SER A 151 -7.10 -16.37 -6.15
N SER A 152 -7.26 -17.46 -5.38
CA SER A 152 -7.64 -17.33 -3.97
C SER A 152 -6.42 -16.92 -3.11
N PRO A 153 -6.60 -16.12 -2.04
CA PRO A 153 -5.48 -15.64 -1.25
C PRO A 153 -4.56 -16.75 -0.72
N GLY A 154 -5.14 -17.81 -0.16
CA GLY A 154 -4.36 -18.93 0.39
C GLY A 154 -3.59 -19.72 -0.67
N ALA A 155 -4.26 -20.12 -1.77
CA ALA A 155 -3.60 -20.84 -2.84
C ALA A 155 -2.55 -19.99 -3.59
N LEU A 156 -2.76 -18.67 -3.69
CA LEU A 156 -1.78 -17.77 -4.25
C LEU A 156 -0.57 -17.60 -3.31
N ALA A 157 -0.77 -17.59 -1.99
CA ALA A 157 0.31 -17.55 -1.01
C ALA A 157 1.18 -18.81 -1.11
N GLU A 158 0.55 -19.98 -1.15
CA GLU A 158 1.22 -21.27 -1.31
C GLU A 158 2.01 -21.32 -2.62
N HIS A 159 1.37 -21.00 -3.73
CA HIS A 159 2.04 -20.96 -5.03
C HIS A 159 3.19 -19.96 -5.05
N GLY A 160 2.97 -18.76 -4.51
CA GLY A 160 3.95 -17.66 -4.47
C GLY A 160 5.14 -17.92 -3.54
N SER A 161 5.09 -18.92 -2.66
CA SER A 161 6.22 -19.29 -1.79
C SER A 161 7.49 -19.58 -2.59
N ARG A 162 7.36 -20.15 -3.78
CA ARG A 162 8.47 -20.44 -4.71
C ARG A 162 9.12 -19.19 -5.32
N TRP A 163 8.49 -18.02 -5.19
CA TRP A 163 9.03 -16.76 -5.70
C TRP A 163 9.92 -16.05 -4.68
N ALA A 164 10.05 -16.60 -3.46
CA ALA A 164 10.98 -16.07 -2.48
C ALA A 164 12.43 -16.16 -3.01
N PRO A 165 13.26 -15.15 -2.70
CA PRO A 165 13.03 -13.95 -1.89
C PRO A 165 12.56 -12.73 -2.71
N TRP A 166 11.90 -12.91 -3.85
CA TRP A 166 11.55 -11.86 -4.82
C TRP A 166 10.03 -11.68 -4.99
N ARG A 167 9.24 -12.02 -3.96
CA ARG A 167 7.77 -12.01 -4.01
C ARG A 167 7.17 -10.64 -4.32
N SER A 168 7.81 -9.55 -3.88
CA SER A 168 7.39 -8.19 -4.21
C SER A 168 7.53 -7.88 -5.70
N TYR A 169 8.59 -8.35 -6.33
CA TYR A 169 8.79 -8.19 -7.78
C TYR A 169 7.78 -9.02 -8.57
N ALA A 170 7.47 -10.25 -8.13
CA ALA A 170 6.38 -11.03 -8.71
C ALA A 170 5.05 -10.28 -8.64
N GLY A 171 4.73 -9.69 -7.49
CA GLY A 171 3.56 -8.83 -7.30
C GLY A 171 3.54 -7.63 -8.25
N LEU A 172 4.69 -6.95 -8.48
CA LEU A 172 4.78 -5.84 -9.42
C LEU A 172 4.50 -6.28 -10.87
N HIS A 173 5.03 -7.42 -11.29
CA HIS A 173 4.74 -7.97 -12.62
C HIS A 173 3.26 -8.31 -12.76
N LEU A 174 2.64 -8.89 -11.74
CA LEU A 174 1.19 -9.16 -11.72
C LEU A 174 0.37 -7.86 -11.77
N TRP A 175 0.73 -6.80 -11.04
CA TRP A 175 0.05 -5.51 -11.15
C TRP A 175 0.13 -4.89 -12.54
N ARG A 176 1.27 -5.04 -13.22
CA ARG A 176 1.47 -4.53 -14.60
C ARG A 176 0.74 -5.34 -15.66
N SER A 177 0.55 -6.63 -15.45
CA SER A 177 -0.15 -7.54 -16.38
C SER A 177 -1.67 -7.47 -16.25
N ARG A 178 -2.20 -6.48 -15.51
CA ARG A 178 -3.63 -6.29 -15.30
C ARG A 178 -4.42 -6.38 -16.62
N PRO A 179 -5.45 -7.23 -16.71
CA PRO A 179 -6.31 -7.29 -17.88
C PRO A 179 -6.93 -5.92 -18.17
N THR A 180 -6.74 -5.41 -19.39
CA THR A 180 -7.41 -4.21 -19.86
C THR A 180 -8.89 -4.51 -20.00
N GLY A 181 -9.72 -4.01 -19.08
CA GLY A 181 -11.18 -4.17 -19.16
C GLY A 181 -11.92 -4.32 -17.82
N THR A 182 -11.26 -4.42 -16.70
CA THR A 182 -11.93 -4.72 -15.42
C THR A 182 -11.71 -3.65 -14.36
N ILE A 183 -12.19 -2.42 -14.61
CA ILE A 183 -12.74 -1.56 -13.55
C ILE A 183 -13.91 -0.81 -14.17
N ARG A 184 -15.11 -1.34 -14.03
CA ARG A 184 -16.26 -0.47 -13.82
C ARG A 184 -16.27 -0.15 -12.33
N ALA A 185 -16.36 1.14 -12.04
CA ALA A 185 -16.45 1.75 -10.73
C ALA A 185 -17.52 1.13 -9.85
#